data_6f72fd21052f6f8a11efcc955263af4b
#
_entry.id   6f72fd21052f6f8a11efcc955263af4b
#
_cell.length_a   1.000
_cell.length_b   1.000
_cell.length_c   1.000
_cell.angle_alpha   90.00
_cell.angle_beta   90.00
_cell.angle_gamma   90.00
#
_symmetry.space_group_name_H-M   'P 1'
#
loop_
_entity.id
_entity.type
_entity.pdbx_description
1 polymer ?
#
loop_
_entity_poly.entity_id
_entity_poly.type
_entity_poly.pdbx_seq_one_letter_code
_entity_poly.pdbx_strand_id
1 'polypeptide(L)'
;DYGTLVSYIYEPDYLQNGKYQNIKTKIVYEENHIDLVIDGGNFVRYENKAIMTDKVFKENRSKTKDEIIEIIKTKCDLEDLIIIPKQPYDIYGHSDSMVRWIDKNSVLVNDFSIESKTFNNKLLKALQKHYLNIKAMKYDNSFFTKDRNWGAYLNFVKIENVLIVPI
;
A
#
# COMPACT_ATOMS: atom_id res chain seq x y z
N ASP A 1 -5.02 -8.34 -19.35
CA ASP A 1 -5.03 -9.55 -18.53
C ASP A 1 -6.24 -9.51 -17.63
N TYR A 2 -7.16 -10.42 -17.84
CA TYR A 2 -8.27 -10.68 -16.93
C TYR A 2 -7.73 -11.52 -15.78
N GLY A 3 -7.06 -10.87 -14.83
CA GLY A 3 -6.54 -11.54 -13.66
C GLY A 3 -7.65 -12.16 -12.82
N THR A 4 -7.29 -13.11 -11.97
CA THR A 4 -8.21 -13.71 -10.99
C THR A 4 -8.78 -12.64 -10.07
N LEU A 5 -10.10 -12.58 -9.95
CA LEU A 5 -10.75 -11.69 -8.99
C LEU A 5 -10.56 -12.25 -7.58
N VAL A 6 -10.16 -11.39 -6.67
CA VAL A 6 -9.97 -11.72 -5.26
C VAL A 6 -10.85 -10.81 -4.42
N SER A 7 -11.64 -11.39 -3.52
CA SER A 7 -12.38 -10.65 -2.51
C SER A 7 -11.68 -10.72 -1.15
N TYR A 8 -11.92 -9.71 -0.30
CA TYR A 8 -11.34 -9.64 1.05
C TYR A 8 -12.30 -8.91 1.99
N ILE A 9 -12.04 -8.96 3.28
CA ILE A 9 -12.83 -8.23 4.28
C ILE A 9 -12.43 -6.75 4.21
N TYR A 10 -13.36 -5.86 3.85
CA TYR A 10 -13.15 -4.42 3.91
C TYR A 10 -13.78 -3.86 5.19
N GLU A 11 -12.96 -3.76 6.22
CA GLU A 11 -13.37 -3.23 7.54
C GLU A 11 -12.18 -2.52 8.22
N PRO A 12 -11.57 -1.52 7.56
CA PRO A 12 -10.37 -0.86 8.09
C PRO A 12 -10.69 -0.13 9.41
N ASP A 13 -9.69 -0.04 10.29
CA ASP A 13 -9.82 0.48 11.65
C ASP A 13 -10.34 1.94 11.70
N TYR A 14 -10.02 2.77 10.72
CA TYR A 14 -10.49 4.16 10.65
C TYR A 14 -12.00 4.30 10.34
N LEU A 15 -12.68 3.24 9.89
CA LEU A 15 -14.13 3.24 9.67
C LEU A 15 -14.93 2.74 10.88
N GLN A 16 -14.29 2.10 11.86
CA GLN A 16 -14.97 1.44 12.98
C GLN A 16 -15.64 2.40 13.95
N ASN A 17 -15.20 3.67 14.00
CA ASN A 17 -15.68 4.68 14.96
C ASN A 17 -16.29 5.88 14.23
N GLY A 18 -17.42 5.71 13.55
CA GLY A 18 -18.02 6.86 12.90
C GLY A 18 -19.18 6.57 11.95
N LYS A 19 -19.50 7.55 11.12
CA LYS A 19 -20.60 7.53 10.15
C LYS A 19 -20.56 6.34 9.20
N TYR A 20 -19.38 5.76 8.97
CA TYR A 20 -19.14 4.72 7.97
C TYR A 20 -18.92 3.33 8.56
N GLN A 21 -19.13 3.14 9.86
CA GLN A 21 -18.92 1.86 10.56
C GLN A 21 -19.72 0.68 9.99
N ASN A 22 -20.76 0.93 9.20
CA ASN A 22 -21.61 -0.10 8.60
C ASN A 22 -21.30 -0.36 7.12
N ILE A 23 -20.23 0.23 6.58
CA ILE A 23 -19.79 -0.07 5.22
C ILE A 23 -19.02 -1.39 5.27
N LYS A 24 -19.63 -2.42 4.68
CA LYS A 24 -19.03 -3.76 4.57
C LYS A 24 -18.99 -4.19 3.12
N THR A 25 -18.01 -5.00 2.79
CA THR A 25 -17.96 -5.66 1.47
C THR A 25 -19.21 -6.50 1.28
N LYS A 26 -19.95 -6.23 0.22
CA LYS A 26 -21.15 -6.98 -0.15
C LYS A 26 -20.92 -8.04 -1.23
N ILE A 27 -19.78 -7.96 -1.90
CA ILE A 27 -19.42 -8.86 -3.00
C ILE A 27 -18.33 -9.80 -2.48
N VAL A 28 -18.63 -11.08 -2.42
CA VAL A 28 -17.70 -12.13 -2.02
C VAL A 28 -17.57 -13.11 -3.18
N TYR A 29 -16.35 -13.32 -3.63
CA TYR A 29 -16.00 -14.40 -4.56
C TYR A 29 -15.50 -15.58 -3.74
N GLU A 30 -16.34 -16.56 -3.47
CA GLU A 30 -16.08 -17.67 -2.53
C GLU A 30 -14.80 -18.43 -2.87
N GLU A 31 -14.53 -18.67 -4.15
CA GLU A 31 -13.34 -19.43 -4.59
C GLU A 31 -12.02 -18.72 -4.24
N ASN A 32 -12.01 -17.37 -4.25
CA ASN A 32 -10.82 -16.55 -4.04
C ASN A 32 -11.01 -15.51 -2.94
N HIS A 33 -11.71 -15.89 -1.88
CA HIS A 33 -11.86 -15.02 -0.72
C HIS A 33 -10.62 -15.08 0.18
N ILE A 34 -10.18 -13.91 0.63
CA ILE A 34 -9.14 -13.73 1.65
C ILE A 34 -9.81 -13.36 2.95
N ASP A 35 -9.71 -14.25 3.94
CA ASP A 35 -10.21 -14.02 5.31
C ASP A 35 -9.21 -13.13 6.10
N LEU A 36 -8.97 -11.95 5.58
CA LEU A 36 -8.18 -10.88 6.18
C LEU A 36 -8.84 -9.54 5.92
N VAL A 37 -8.69 -8.63 6.88
CA VAL A 37 -9.00 -7.21 6.66
C VAL A 37 -7.91 -6.60 5.79
N ILE A 38 -8.30 -6.15 4.61
CA ILE A 38 -7.41 -5.49 3.64
C ILE A 38 -8.06 -4.19 3.19
N ASP A 39 -7.25 -3.18 2.94
CA ASP A 39 -7.63 -1.96 2.28
C ASP A 39 -6.96 -1.90 0.90
N GLY A 40 -7.75 -1.66 -0.15
CA GLY A 40 -7.24 -1.65 -1.54
C GLY A 40 -6.15 -0.62 -1.76
N GLY A 41 -6.20 0.55 -1.09
CA GLY A 41 -5.13 1.56 -1.13
C GLY A 41 -3.83 1.10 -0.48
N ASN A 42 -3.90 0.06 0.35
CA ASN A 42 -2.72 -0.58 0.93
C ASN A 42 -2.21 -1.77 0.12
N PHE A 43 -2.47 -1.82 -1.19
CA PHE A 43 -2.03 -2.92 -2.04
C PHE A 43 -1.55 -2.41 -3.41
N VAL A 44 -0.25 -2.22 -3.57
CA VAL A 44 0.38 -1.73 -4.80
C VAL A 44 1.04 -2.88 -5.54
N ARG A 45 0.37 -3.40 -6.57
CA ARG A 45 0.81 -4.57 -7.34
C ARG A 45 1.55 -4.19 -8.62
N TYR A 46 2.52 -5.01 -8.99
CA TYR A 46 3.15 -5.08 -10.30
C TYR A 46 3.42 -6.55 -10.65
N GLU A 47 2.74 -7.09 -11.64
CA GLU A 47 2.82 -8.51 -12.02
C GLU A 47 2.60 -9.44 -10.82
N ASN A 48 3.61 -10.24 -10.47
CA ASN A 48 3.62 -11.19 -9.35
C ASN A 48 4.28 -10.63 -8.07
N LYS A 49 4.44 -9.31 -7.97
CA LYS A 49 4.96 -8.62 -6.78
C LYS A 49 3.96 -7.61 -6.25
N ALA A 50 3.94 -7.42 -4.94
CA ALA A 50 3.14 -6.37 -4.32
C ALA A 50 3.88 -5.69 -3.16
N ILE A 51 3.47 -4.44 -2.86
CA ILE A 51 3.95 -3.67 -1.71
C ILE A 51 2.75 -3.32 -0.85
N MET A 52 2.86 -3.57 0.45
CA MET A 52 1.87 -3.19 1.47
C MET A 52 2.56 -2.52 2.65
N THR A 53 1.84 -1.72 3.41
CA THR A 53 2.33 -1.25 4.69
C THR A 53 2.10 -2.28 5.80
N ASP A 54 2.87 -2.19 6.87
CA ASP A 54 2.74 -3.03 8.07
C ASP A 54 1.42 -2.84 8.83
N LYS A 55 0.53 -1.93 8.37
CA LYS A 55 -0.82 -1.75 8.89
C LYS A 55 -1.63 -3.05 8.79
N VAL A 56 -1.45 -3.82 7.72
CA VAL A 56 -2.14 -5.11 7.53
C VAL A 56 -2.00 -6.05 8.73
N PHE A 57 -0.86 -6.03 9.43
CA PHE A 57 -0.64 -6.83 10.63
C PHE A 57 -1.44 -6.34 11.84
N LYS A 58 -1.66 -5.03 11.93
CA LYS A 58 -2.47 -4.43 13.01
C LYS A 58 -3.95 -4.78 12.90
N GLU A 59 -4.43 -4.85 11.67
CA GLU A 59 -5.83 -5.14 11.38
C GLU A 59 -6.16 -6.63 11.48
N ASN A 60 -5.15 -7.50 11.45
CA ASN A 60 -5.31 -8.96 11.46
C ASN A 60 -4.57 -9.63 12.63
N ARG A 61 -4.77 -9.13 13.85
CA ARG A 61 -4.03 -9.57 15.06
C ARG A 61 -4.28 -11.01 15.49
N SER A 62 -5.32 -11.66 14.97
CA SER A 62 -5.61 -13.07 15.24
C SER A 62 -4.65 -14.03 14.53
N LYS A 63 -3.85 -13.53 13.60
CA LYS A 63 -2.89 -14.31 12.81
C LYS A 63 -1.47 -13.77 13.00
N THR A 64 -0.48 -14.63 12.82
CA THR A 64 0.93 -14.21 12.80
C THR A 64 1.25 -13.45 11.51
N LYS A 65 2.35 -12.70 11.50
CA LYS A 65 2.79 -11.97 10.32
C LYS A 65 3.08 -12.89 9.13
N ASP A 66 3.69 -14.03 9.40
CA ASP A 66 4.04 -15.02 8.39
C ASP A 66 2.79 -15.65 7.77
N GLU A 67 1.79 -16.00 8.59
CA GLU A 67 0.50 -16.48 8.08
C GLU A 67 -0.19 -15.45 7.19
N ILE A 68 -0.21 -14.16 7.59
CA ILE A 68 -0.80 -13.09 6.79
C ILE A 68 -0.09 -12.97 5.44
N ILE A 69 1.24 -12.96 5.45
CA ILE A 69 2.05 -12.87 4.22
C ILE A 69 1.76 -14.06 3.30
N GLU A 70 1.76 -15.28 3.82
CA GLU A 70 1.52 -16.48 3.04
C GLU A 70 0.10 -16.54 2.45
N ILE A 71 -0.91 -16.13 3.22
CA ILE A 71 -2.29 -16.06 2.74
C ILE A 71 -2.38 -15.09 1.55
N ILE A 72 -1.83 -13.88 1.69
CA ILE A 72 -1.89 -12.86 0.65
C ILE A 72 -1.12 -13.32 -0.58
N LYS A 73 0.09 -13.84 -0.43
CA LYS A 73 0.91 -14.35 -1.53
C LYS A 73 0.17 -15.44 -2.31
N THR A 74 -0.34 -16.42 -1.61
CA THR A 74 -1.03 -17.58 -2.23
C THR A 74 -2.30 -17.12 -2.96
N LYS A 75 -3.14 -16.33 -2.30
CA LYS A 75 -4.44 -15.93 -2.86
C LYS A 75 -4.32 -14.90 -3.99
N CYS A 76 -3.28 -14.08 -3.97
CA CYS A 76 -3.03 -13.08 -5.00
C CYS A 76 -2.01 -13.54 -6.06
N ASP A 77 -1.54 -14.80 -6.01
CA ASP A 77 -0.53 -15.33 -6.95
C ASP A 77 0.72 -14.42 -7.00
N LEU A 78 1.34 -14.22 -5.82
CA LEU A 78 2.52 -13.39 -5.69
C LEU A 78 3.76 -14.23 -5.38
N GLU A 79 4.84 -13.95 -6.09
CA GLU A 79 6.18 -14.44 -5.72
C GLU A 79 6.74 -13.65 -4.53
N ASP A 80 6.46 -12.34 -4.49
CA ASP A 80 7.01 -11.46 -3.47
C ASP A 80 5.98 -10.47 -2.92
N LEU A 81 5.93 -10.36 -1.60
CA LEU A 81 5.14 -9.37 -0.87
C LEU A 81 6.05 -8.54 0.03
N ILE A 82 6.27 -7.30 -0.35
CA ILE A 82 7.15 -6.36 0.32
C ILE A 82 6.37 -5.58 1.36
N ILE A 83 6.77 -5.71 2.61
CA ILE A 83 6.15 -4.96 3.71
C ILE A 83 7.00 -3.75 4.05
N ILE A 84 6.43 -2.56 3.90
CA ILE A 84 7.04 -1.29 4.27
C ILE A 84 6.42 -0.74 5.55
N PRO A 85 7.11 0.13 6.30
CA PRO A 85 6.51 0.79 7.45
C PRO A 85 5.39 1.73 7.00
N LYS A 86 4.28 1.75 7.74
CA LYS A 86 3.22 2.75 7.58
C LYS A 86 3.78 4.16 7.82
N GLN A 87 3.36 5.13 6.99
CA GLN A 87 3.76 6.53 7.19
C GLN A 87 3.28 7.02 8.56
N PRO A 88 4.14 7.71 9.34
CA PRO A 88 3.74 8.34 10.59
C PRO A 88 2.57 9.32 10.38
N TYR A 89 1.65 9.32 11.34
CA TYR A 89 0.45 10.20 11.35
C TYR A 89 -0.57 9.97 10.23
N ASP A 90 -0.29 9.14 9.23
CA ASP A 90 -1.31 8.73 8.27
C ASP A 90 -2.30 7.76 8.92
N ILE A 91 -3.58 8.15 8.97
CA ILE A 91 -4.63 7.31 9.57
C ILE A 91 -5.03 6.15 8.67
N TYR A 92 -4.93 6.32 7.36
CA TYR A 92 -5.30 5.31 6.38
C TYR A 92 -4.23 4.22 6.27
N GLY A 93 -2.97 4.60 6.32
CA GLY A 93 -1.83 3.68 6.23
C GLY A 93 -1.70 3.02 4.85
N HIS A 94 -2.04 3.76 3.80
CA HIS A 94 -2.03 3.28 2.43
C HIS A 94 -0.63 3.29 1.82
N SER A 95 -0.28 2.22 1.11
CA SER A 95 0.99 2.14 0.39
C SER A 95 0.98 2.86 -0.96
N ASP A 96 -0.19 3.05 -1.58
CA ASP A 96 -0.34 3.70 -2.89
C ASP A 96 -0.01 5.21 -2.86
N SER A 97 -0.12 5.85 -1.69
CA SER A 97 0.36 7.22 -1.47
C SER A 97 1.87 7.32 -1.22
N MET A 98 2.53 6.21 -0.92
CA MET A 98 3.92 6.16 -0.50
C MET A 98 4.86 5.70 -1.60
N VAL A 99 4.43 4.70 -2.38
CA VAL A 99 5.27 4.03 -3.38
C VAL A 99 4.47 3.69 -4.64
N ARG A 100 5.15 3.66 -5.78
CA ARG A 100 4.58 3.20 -7.05
C ARG A 100 5.63 2.45 -7.85
N TRP A 101 5.24 1.33 -8.47
CA TRP A 101 6.11 0.63 -9.39
C TRP A 101 6.34 1.44 -10.67
N ILE A 102 7.59 1.55 -11.10
CA ILE A 102 8.00 2.07 -12.42
C ILE A 102 8.13 0.90 -13.39
N ASP A 103 8.81 -0.14 -12.92
CA ASP A 103 9.04 -1.41 -13.61
C ASP A 103 9.26 -2.53 -12.56
N LYS A 104 9.56 -3.75 -13.02
CA LYS A 104 9.76 -4.94 -12.16
C LYS A 104 10.87 -4.80 -11.09
N ASN A 105 11.79 -3.86 -11.26
CA ASN A 105 12.95 -3.67 -10.39
C ASN A 105 13.05 -2.25 -9.81
N SER A 106 12.12 -1.35 -10.15
CA SER A 106 12.22 0.06 -9.80
C SER A 106 10.92 0.58 -9.21
N VAL A 107 11.03 1.36 -8.15
CA VAL A 107 9.91 2.03 -7.50
C VAL A 107 10.14 3.52 -7.41
N LEU A 108 9.07 4.29 -7.60
CA LEU A 108 8.99 5.70 -7.25
C LEU A 108 8.49 5.80 -5.82
N VAL A 109 9.15 6.59 -5.01
CA VAL A 109 8.83 6.79 -3.58
C VAL A 109 8.63 8.27 -3.33
N ASN A 110 7.64 8.61 -2.53
CA ASN A 110 7.45 9.99 -2.07
C ASN A 110 8.69 10.52 -1.37
N ASP A 111 8.90 11.83 -1.45
CA ASP A 111 9.93 12.50 -0.68
C ASP A 111 9.51 12.61 0.79
N PHE A 112 10.03 11.71 1.61
CA PHE A 112 9.82 11.70 3.05
C PHE A 112 10.96 12.42 3.80
N SER A 113 11.65 13.37 3.15
CA SER A 113 12.81 14.07 3.77
C SER A 113 12.47 14.79 5.07
N ILE A 114 11.20 15.18 5.27
CA ILE A 114 10.73 15.81 6.50
C ILE A 114 10.31 14.82 7.58
N GLU A 115 10.15 13.55 7.24
CA GLU A 115 9.86 12.51 8.22
C GLU A 115 11.12 12.15 9.03
N SER A 116 10.94 11.44 10.13
CA SER A 116 12.05 11.05 10.97
C SER A 116 13.07 10.18 10.20
N LYS A 117 14.36 10.36 10.52
CA LYS A 117 15.44 9.52 9.98
C LYS A 117 15.18 8.03 10.24
N THR A 118 14.55 7.70 11.35
CA THR A 118 14.22 6.31 11.72
C THR A 118 13.20 5.73 10.75
N PHE A 119 12.15 6.48 10.40
CA PHE A 119 11.15 6.05 9.42
C PHE A 119 11.79 5.89 8.04
N ASN A 120 12.52 6.89 7.57
CA ASN A 120 13.19 6.86 6.28
C ASN A 120 14.13 5.66 6.14
N ASN A 121 14.95 5.39 7.18
CA ASN A 121 15.85 4.24 7.17
C ASN A 121 15.10 2.90 7.14
N LYS A 122 13.97 2.78 7.85
CA LYS A 122 13.14 1.56 7.80
C LYS A 122 12.53 1.34 6.42
N LEU A 123 11.98 2.41 5.82
CA LEU A 123 11.39 2.35 4.48
C LEU A 123 12.43 1.94 3.44
N LEU A 124 13.55 2.63 3.40
CA LEU A 124 14.63 2.33 2.44
C LEU A 124 15.17 0.90 2.62
N LYS A 125 15.41 0.46 3.86
CA LYS A 125 15.87 -0.91 4.13
C LYS A 125 14.85 -1.96 3.68
N ALA A 126 13.55 -1.72 3.89
CA ALA A 126 12.51 -2.63 3.45
C ALA A 126 12.52 -2.81 1.93
N LEU A 127 12.62 -1.71 1.17
CA LEU A 127 12.67 -1.76 -0.29
C LEU A 127 13.99 -2.34 -0.82
N GLN A 128 15.13 -1.94 -0.25
CA GLN A 128 16.46 -2.41 -0.66
C GLN A 128 16.66 -3.92 -0.44
N LYS A 129 16.05 -4.48 0.60
CA LYS A 129 16.11 -5.94 0.86
C LYS A 129 15.60 -6.77 -0.33
N HIS A 130 14.71 -6.20 -1.12
CA HIS A 130 14.13 -6.81 -2.32
C HIS A 130 14.82 -6.35 -3.62
N TYR A 131 16.03 -5.80 -3.51
CA TYR A 131 16.88 -5.36 -4.64
C TYR A 131 16.24 -4.31 -5.54
N LEU A 132 15.34 -3.48 -4.99
CA LEU A 132 14.65 -2.46 -5.77
C LEU A 132 15.51 -1.20 -5.95
N ASN A 133 15.51 -0.68 -7.18
CA ASN A 133 16.00 0.66 -7.48
C ASN A 133 14.97 1.69 -7.01
N ILE A 134 15.39 2.58 -6.11
CA ILE A 134 14.50 3.56 -5.50
C ILE A 134 14.73 4.92 -6.16
N LYS A 135 13.67 5.48 -6.73
CA LYS A 135 13.63 6.86 -7.24
C LYS A 135 12.76 7.71 -6.33
N ALA A 136 13.31 8.75 -5.73
CA ALA A 136 12.55 9.68 -4.91
C ALA A 136 11.86 10.73 -5.80
N MET A 137 10.56 10.93 -5.58
CA MET A 137 9.82 12.04 -6.14
C MET A 137 10.00 13.24 -5.22
N LYS A 138 10.85 14.20 -5.63
CA LYS A 138 11.10 15.41 -4.87
C LYS A 138 9.97 16.41 -5.10
N TYR A 139 9.49 17.01 -4.03
CA TYR A 139 8.52 18.08 -4.07
C TYR A 139 9.21 19.43 -3.89
N ASP A 140 8.59 20.46 -4.45
CA ASP A 140 8.92 21.82 -4.07
C ASP A 140 8.36 22.09 -2.66
N ASN A 141 9.26 22.38 -1.72
CA ASN A 141 8.91 22.63 -0.33
C ASN A 141 7.97 23.85 -0.16
N SER A 142 7.81 24.71 -1.16
CA SER A 142 6.88 25.84 -1.12
C SER A 142 5.39 25.41 -1.08
N PHE A 143 5.08 24.20 -1.49
CA PHE A 143 3.71 23.65 -1.48
C PHE A 143 3.31 22.97 -0.17
N PHE A 144 4.24 22.83 0.79
CA PHE A 144 3.92 22.19 2.06
C PHE A 144 3.18 23.17 2.98
N THR A 145 1.87 22.99 3.06
CA THR A 145 1.07 23.64 4.09
C THR A 145 1.26 22.97 5.45
N LYS A 146 0.91 23.67 6.54
CA LYS A 146 1.01 23.14 7.90
C LYS A 146 0.25 21.83 8.15
N ASP A 147 -0.69 21.49 7.27
CA ASP A 147 -1.59 20.35 7.43
C ASP A 147 -1.01 19.01 6.99
N ARG A 148 0.28 18.96 6.63
CA ARG A 148 0.99 17.71 6.27
C ARG A 148 0.27 16.79 5.28
N ASN A 149 -0.63 17.35 4.47
CA ASN A 149 -1.23 16.63 3.37
C ASN A 149 -0.20 16.47 2.26
N TRP A 150 0.63 15.48 2.43
CA TRP A 150 1.62 15.05 1.44
C TRP A 150 0.87 14.69 0.19
N GLY A 151 1.10 15.44 -0.85
CA GLY A 151 0.38 15.26 -2.08
C GLY A 151 0.36 13.79 -2.51
N ALA A 152 -0.82 13.28 -2.73
CA ALA A 152 -1.05 11.92 -3.20
C ALA A 152 -0.66 11.75 -4.68
N TYR A 153 0.39 12.45 -5.14
CA TYR A 153 0.82 12.46 -6.54
C TYR A 153 1.25 11.08 -7.04
N LEU A 154 1.61 10.17 -6.14
CA LEU A 154 1.87 8.78 -6.49
C LEU A 154 0.59 7.97 -6.70
N ASN A 155 -0.56 8.47 -6.29
CA ASN A 155 -1.85 7.82 -6.51
C ASN A 155 -2.39 8.13 -7.92
N PHE A 156 -1.61 7.81 -8.93
CA PHE A 156 -1.99 7.94 -10.33
C PHE A 156 -2.43 6.60 -10.92
N VAL A 157 -3.20 6.66 -11.99
CA VAL A 157 -3.55 5.49 -12.80
C VAL A 157 -2.72 5.50 -14.09
N LYS A 158 -2.07 4.39 -14.38
CA LYS A 158 -1.35 4.18 -15.65
C LYS A 158 -2.16 3.22 -16.53
N ILE A 159 -2.49 3.68 -17.73
CA ILE A 159 -3.14 2.87 -18.77
C ILE A 159 -2.25 2.97 -19.99
N GLU A 160 -1.58 1.88 -20.35
CA GLU A 160 -0.61 1.83 -21.43
C GLU A 160 0.44 2.96 -21.33
N ASN A 161 0.38 3.95 -22.23
CA ASN A 161 1.29 5.10 -22.27
C ASN A 161 0.70 6.38 -21.66
N VAL A 162 -0.46 6.29 -21.02
CA VAL A 162 -1.16 7.44 -20.39
C VAL A 162 -1.06 7.35 -18.88
N LEU A 163 -0.69 8.48 -18.26
CA LEU A 163 -0.77 8.66 -16.80
C LEU A 163 -1.92 9.61 -16.48
N ILE A 164 -2.83 9.17 -15.62
CA ILE A 164 -3.91 9.99 -15.07
C ILE A 164 -3.50 10.34 -13.65
N VAL A 165 -3.11 11.59 -13.44
CA VAL A 165 -2.58 12.10 -12.17
C VAL A 165 -3.64 12.97 -11.50
N PRO A 166 -3.86 12.84 -10.18
CA PRO A 166 -4.72 13.78 -9.45
C PRO A 166 -4.12 15.19 -9.48
N ILE A 167 -4.97 16.20 -9.58
CA ILE A 167 -4.65 17.64 -9.57
C ILE A 167 -5.28 18.31 -8.35
#